data_2cf7899a8021b5ffa4babc810bf1c627
#
_entry.id   2cf7899a8021b5ffa4babc810bf1c627
#
_cell.length_a   1.000
_cell.length_b   1.000
_cell.length_c   1.000
_cell.angle_alpha   90.00
_cell.angle_beta   90.00
_cell.angle_gamma   90.00
#
_symmetry.space_group_name_H-M   'P 1'
#
loop_
_entity.id
_entity.type
_entity.pdbx_description
1 polymer ?
#
loop_
_entity_poly.entity_id
_entity_poly.type
_entity_poly.pdbx_seq_one_letter_code
_entity_poly.pdbx_strand_id
1 'polypeptide(L)'
;MKHLLRLTFLLVLAGLTGCASLYFPPPPHAPMLTHQGEFYGMVSTNQHNNYALQGAYGLTNHLAVAGTFSSLHRKKSDKTENIDFGEASLGYFTRLPDKRVLEVYVGGGGGATERIERNDEQLTTRKLNGSLSKVFGQVNYAQKKRNNLHLFNHDFPLTYGVAMRLSYMQLNNFRIDGMAAPGESNVFFEPITFTRTQIAGPVQLQIISGQIFGFRSNKYLKAANSVFQVGIVINLDKNTTLDE
;
A
#
# COMPACT_ATOMS: atom_id res chain seq x y z
N MET A 1 -2.95 8.97 35.77
CA MET A 1 -2.52 8.00 34.72
C MET A 1 -3.65 7.11 34.23
N LYS A 2 -4.42 6.41 35.07
CA LYS A 2 -5.49 5.49 34.64
C LYS A 2 -6.63 6.17 33.82
N HIS A 3 -6.97 7.43 34.11
CA HIS A 3 -7.97 8.18 33.35
C HIS A 3 -7.48 8.64 31.97
N LEU A 4 -6.20 9.01 31.87
CA LEU A 4 -5.57 9.39 30.60
C LEU A 4 -5.51 8.19 29.64
N LEU A 5 -5.14 7.01 30.16
CA LEU A 5 -5.10 5.77 29.38
C LEU A 5 -6.48 5.33 28.87
N ARG A 6 -7.53 5.54 29.66
CA ARG A 6 -8.92 5.26 29.26
C ARG A 6 -9.43 6.25 28.21
N LEU A 7 -9.03 7.52 28.32
CA LEU A 7 -9.40 8.56 27.34
C LEU A 7 -8.73 8.33 26.00
N THR A 8 -7.45 7.95 25.98
CA THR A 8 -6.73 7.57 24.76
C THR A 8 -7.31 6.31 24.11
N PHE A 9 -7.70 5.32 24.91
CA PHE A 9 -8.34 4.09 24.40
C PHE A 9 -9.73 4.37 23.80
N LEU A 10 -10.53 5.25 24.42
CA LEU A 10 -11.83 5.67 23.88
C LEU A 10 -11.69 6.50 22.58
N LEU A 11 -10.70 7.38 22.49
CA LEU A 11 -10.40 8.14 21.27
C LEU A 11 -9.97 7.23 20.10
N VAL A 12 -9.22 6.17 20.38
CA VAL A 12 -8.84 5.17 19.37
C VAL A 12 -10.05 4.35 18.90
N LEU A 13 -10.97 3.99 19.81
CA LEU A 13 -12.21 3.27 19.44
C LEU A 13 -13.19 4.16 18.63
N ALA A 14 -13.29 5.45 18.90
CA ALA A 14 -14.16 6.36 18.18
C ALA A 14 -13.74 6.57 16.70
N GLY A 15 -12.47 6.31 16.37
CA GLY A 15 -11.97 6.36 14.99
C GLY A 15 -12.37 5.18 14.10
N LEU A 16 -13.04 4.15 14.63
CA LEU A 16 -13.36 2.92 13.90
C LEU A 16 -14.72 2.95 13.16
N THR A 17 -15.52 4.01 13.30
CA THR A 17 -16.79 4.15 12.55
C THR A 17 -16.54 4.68 11.13
N GLY A 18 -15.70 4.01 10.36
CA GLY A 18 -15.41 4.38 8.99
C GLY A 18 -16.53 3.95 8.05
N CYS A 19 -17.38 4.90 7.59
CA CYS A 19 -18.16 4.66 6.38
C CYS A 19 -17.20 4.28 5.25
N ALA A 20 -17.42 3.15 4.63
CA ALA A 20 -16.51 2.58 3.63
C ALA A 20 -16.25 3.55 2.45
N SER A 21 -14.99 3.83 2.16
CA SER A 21 -14.54 4.59 0.99
C SER A 21 -14.68 3.77 -0.29
N LEU A 22 -14.89 4.43 -1.44
CA LEU A 22 -14.75 3.81 -2.76
C LEU A 22 -13.28 3.65 -3.19
N TYR A 23 -12.36 4.12 -2.39
CA TYR A 23 -10.92 3.97 -2.60
C TYR A 23 -10.31 3.05 -1.56
N PHE A 24 -9.62 2.03 -2.02
CA PHE A 24 -8.74 1.19 -1.22
C PHE A 24 -7.33 1.28 -1.84
N PRO A 25 -6.37 1.94 -1.18
CA PRO A 25 -5.07 2.18 -1.78
C PRO A 25 -4.29 0.90 -1.97
N PRO A 26 -3.59 0.78 -3.11
CA PRO A 26 -2.49 -0.18 -3.19
C PRO A 26 -1.40 0.19 -2.17
N PRO A 27 -0.74 -0.81 -1.56
CA PRO A 27 0.33 -0.52 -0.62
C PRO A 27 1.47 0.25 -1.31
N PRO A 28 2.01 1.31 -0.69
CA PRO A 28 3.22 1.95 -1.17
C PRO A 28 4.33 0.92 -1.38
N HIS A 29 5.02 0.97 -2.52
CA HIS A 29 6.14 0.08 -2.78
C HIS A 29 7.38 0.54 -2.02
N ALA A 30 8.17 -0.41 -1.53
CA ALA A 30 9.41 -0.15 -0.82
C ALA A 30 10.50 -1.14 -1.27
N PRO A 31 11.01 -1.01 -2.49
CA PRO A 31 11.93 -1.98 -3.07
C PRO A 31 13.29 -1.99 -2.36
N MET A 32 13.78 -0.85 -1.91
CA MET A 32 15.10 -0.65 -1.29
C MET A 32 16.25 -1.03 -2.22
N LEU A 33 16.20 -0.51 -3.43
CA LEU A 33 17.24 -0.73 -4.43
C LEU A 33 18.56 -0.10 -4.00
N THR A 34 19.68 -0.71 -4.39
CA THR A 34 21.01 -0.28 -4.00
C THR A 34 21.96 -0.10 -5.20
N HIS A 35 21.65 -0.66 -6.35
CA HIS A 35 22.51 -0.55 -7.54
C HIS A 35 21.72 -0.85 -8.82
N GLN A 36 22.37 -0.62 -9.94
CA GLN A 36 21.84 -0.93 -11.27
C GLN A 36 21.64 -2.43 -11.46
N GLY A 37 20.53 -2.79 -12.10
CA GLY A 37 20.21 -4.19 -12.44
C GLY A 37 19.54 -4.96 -11.29
N GLU A 38 19.40 -4.38 -10.11
CA GLU A 38 18.65 -4.99 -9.00
C GLU A 38 17.15 -5.03 -9.36
N PHE A 39 16.54 -6.20 -9.18
CA PHE A 39 15.11 -6.44 -9.39
C PHE A 39 14.43 -6.76 -8.07
N TYR A 40 13.33 -6.09 -7.81
CA TYR A 40 12.42 -6.34 -6.72
C TYR A 40 11.07 -6.78 -7.26
N GLY A 41 10.52 -7.88 -6.73
CA GLY A 41 9.16 -8.33 -6.98
C GLY A 41 8.48 -8.69 -5.68
N MET A 42 7.19 -8.37 -5.52
CA MET A 42 6.40 -8.76 -4.36
C MET A 42 4.98 -9.14 -4.76
N VAL A 43 4.49 -10.23 -4.18
CA VAL A 43 3.07 -10.58 -4.16
C VAL A 43 2.59 -10.51 -2.73
N SER A 44 1.50 -9.82 -2.47
CA SER A 44 0.97 -9.64 -1.12
C SER A 44 -0.55 -9.72 -1.09
N THR A 45 -1.07 -10.00 0.10
CA THR A 45 -2.50 -10.06 0.37
C THR A 45 -2.82 -9.58 1.78
N ASN A 46 -4.10 -9.33 2.05
CA ASN A 46 -4.62 -8.99 3.36
C ASN A 46 -5.91 -9.75 3.70
N GLN A 47 -6.43 -9.55 4.91
CA GLN A 47 -7.66 -10.17 5.39
C GLN A 47 -8.94 -9.75 4.62
N HIS A 48 -8.85 -8.79 3.71
CA HIS A 48 -9.98 -8.22 2.98
C HIS A 48 -10.03 -8.69 1.52
N ASN A 49 -9.29 -9.76 1.17
CA ASN A 49 -9.13 -10.25 -0.19
C ASN A 49 -8.60 -9.17 -1.15
N ASN A 50 -7.67 -8.34 -0.66
CA ASN A 50 -6.91 -7.42 -1.49
C ASN A 50 -5.58 -8.07 -1.83
N TYR A 51 -5.38 -8.34 -3.10
CA TYR A 51 -4.13 -8.86 -3.66
C TYR A 51 -3.36 -7.72 -4.31
N ALA A 52 -2.06 -7.68 -4.10
CA ALA A 52 -1.20 -6.72 -4.77
C ALA A 52 0.04 -7.40 -5.34
N LEU A 53 0.39 -6.99 -6.55
CA LEU A 53 1.64 -7.31 -7.23
C LEU A 53 2.45 -6.03 -7.34
N GLN A 54 3.70 -6.07 -6.91
CA GLN A 54 4.63 -4.95 -7.02
C GLN A 54 5.90 -5.39 -7.73
N GLY A 55 6.49 -4.49 -8.51
CA GLY A 55 7.77 -4.68 -9.15
C GLY A 55 8.57 -3.40 -9.17
N ALA A 56 9.89 -3.50 -9.08
CA ALA A 56 10.79 -2.38 -9.30
C ALA A 56 12.11 -2.86 -9.92
N TYR A 57 12.75 -1.98 -10.67
CA TYR A 57 14.01 -2.28 -11.32
C TYR A 57 14.96 -1.06 -11.32
N GLY A 58 16.19 -1.28 -10.93
CA GLY A 58 17.25 -0.29 -10.94
C GLY A 58 17.78 -0.09 -12.37
N LEU A 59 17.37 1.00 -13.02
CA LEU A 59 17.82 1.34 -14.38
C LEU A 59 19.28 1.79 -14.40
N THR A 60 19.69 2.53 -13.38
CA THR A 60 21.05 2.98 -13.13
C THR A 60 21.39 2.79 -11.66
N ASN A 61 22.55 3.23 -11.20
CA ASN A 61 22.92 3.21 -9.78
C ASN A 61 22.10 4.17 -8.89
N HIS A 62 21.25 4.99 -9.52
CA HIS A 62 20.42 5.97 -8.79
C HIS A 62 18.99 6.10 -9.32
N LEU A 63 18.69 5.59 -10.51
CA LEU A 63 17.37 5.71 -11.10
C LEU A 63 16.66 4.35 -11.15
N ALA A 64 15.39 4.36 -10.84
CA ALA A 64 14.53 3.18 -10.84
C ALA A 64 13.19 3.44 -11.52
N VAL A 65 12.59 2.36 -12.00
CA VAL A 65 11.16 2.29 -12.34
C VAL A 65 10.48 1.36 -11.36
N ALA A 66 9.24 1.67 -11.00
CA ALA A 66 8.43 0.78 -10.19
C ALA A 66 6.98 0.77 -10.66
N GLY A 67 6.30 -0.34 -10.41
CA GLY A 67 4.88 -0.51 -10.70
C GLY A 67 4.18 -1.30 -9.60
N THR A 68 2.90 -1.05 -9.44
CA THR A 68 2.02 -1.75 -8.50
C THR A 68 0.68 -2.00 -9.18
N PHE A 69 0.17 -3.21 -9.06
CA PHE A 69 -1.21 -3.55 -9.40
C PHE A 69 -1.88 -4.10 -8.15
N SER A 70 -3.10 -3.67 -7.86
CA SER A 70 -3.90 -4.21 -6.76
C SER A 70 -5.32 -4.51 -7.19
N SER A 71 -5.88 -5.57 -6.65
CA SER A 71 -7.23 -6.03 -6.91
C SER A 71 -7.91 -6.41 -5.61
N LEU A 72 -9.01 -5.74 -5.29
CA LEU A 72 -9.87 -5.99 -4.14
C LEU A 72 -11.22 -6.49 -4.61
N HIS A 73 -11.54 -7.73 -4.31
CA HIS A 73 -12.86 -8.30 -4.52
C HIS A 73 -13.43 -8.79 -3.18
N ARG A 74 -14.28 -7.98 -2.57
CA ARG A 74 -14.85 -8.25 -1.25
C ARG A 74 -16.35 -8.36 -1.31
N LYS A 75 -16.88 -9.51 -0.92
CA LYS A 75 -18.32 -9.76 -0.78
C LYS A 75 -18.69 -9.92 0.69
N LYS A 76 -19.59 -9.08 1.16
CA LYS A 76 -20.25 -9.16 2.46
C LYS A 76 -21.75 -9.32 2.28
N SER A 77 -22.47 -9.61 3.36
CA SER A 77 -23.94 -9.70 3.32
C SER A 77 -24.59 -8.40 2.85
N ASP A 78 -24.12 -7.26 3.35
CA ASP A 78 -24.64 -5.92 3.06
C ASP A 78 -24.08 -5.28 1.79
N LYS A 79 -22.93 -5.75 1.27
CA LYS A 79 -22.28 -5.11 0.12
C LYS A 79 -21.27 -5.99 -0.62
N THR A 80 -21.07 -5.66 -1.88
CA THR A 80 -19.93 -6.14 -2.69
C THR A 80 -19.08 -4.94 -3.10
N GLU A 81 -17.76 -5.07 -3.01
CA GLU A 81 -16.80 -4.03 -3.39
C GLU A 81 -15.75 -4.65 -4.32
N ASN A 82 -15.62 -4.06 -5.51
CA ASN A 82 -14.62 -4.44 -6.51
C ASN A 82 -13.79 -3.20 -6.84
N ILE A 83 -12.48 -3.29 -6.68
CA ILE A 83 -11.55 -2.20 -6.98
C ILE A 83 -10.31 -2.79 -7.62
N ASP A 84 -10.04 -2.38 -8.86
CA ASP A 84 -8.82 -2.72 -9.58
C ASP A 84 -8.04 -1.44 -9.85
N PHE A 85 -6.76 -1.43 -9.48
CA PHE A 85 -5.95 -0.22 -9.54
C PHE A 85 -4.50 -0.52 -9.92
N GLY A 86 -3.97 0.22 -10.89
CA GLY A 86 -2.58 0.14 -11.34
C GLY A 86 -1.84 1.45 -11.14
N GLU A 87 -0.57 1.39 -10.73
CA GLU A 87 0.33 2.54 -10.56
C GLU A 87 1.66 2.27 -11.26
N ALA A 88 2.27 3.34 -11.79
CA ALA A 88 3.65 3.34 -12.27
C ALA A 88 4.39 4.57 -11.75
N SER A 89 5.70 4.44 -11.52
CA SER A 89 6.52 5.52 -10.97
C SER A 89 7.95 5.46 -11.46
N LEU A 90 8.58 6.63 -11.45
CA LEU A 90 10.02 6.83 -11.61
C LEU A 90 10.59 7.23 -10.25
N GLY A 91 11.77 6.74 -9.92
CA GLY A 91 12.40 6.99 -8.65
C GLY A 91 13.90 7.26 -8.72
N TYR A 92 14.34 8.00 -7.73
CA TYR A 92 15.75 8.15 -7.39
C TYR A 92 16.03 7.40 -6.11
N PHE A 93 17.12 6.64 -6.04
CA PHE A 93 17.55 5.94 -4.84
C PHE A 93 19.02 6.18 -4.56
N THR A 94 19.40 6.15 -3.29
CA THR A 94 20.78 6.29 -2.85
C THR A 94 21.06 5.48 -1.61
N ARG A 95 22.28 4.93 -1.54
CA ARG A 95 22.78 4.27 -0.33
C ARG A 95 23.32 5.32 0.61
N LEU A 96 22.97 5.19 1.86
CA LEU A 96 23.50 5.98 2.96
C LEU A 96 24.42 5.10 3.83
N PRO A 97 25.29 5.68 4.67
CA PRO A 97 26.09 4.94 5.65
C PRO A 97 25.23 3.97 6.49
N ASP A 98 25.85 2.96 7.10
CA ASP A 98 25.20 1.96 7.97
C ASP A 98 24.10 1.14 7.30
N LYS A 99 24.28 0.76 6.04
CA LYS A 99 23.35 -0.05 5.26
C LYS A 99 21.94 0.54 5.17
N ARG A 100 21.82 1.86 5.18
CA ARG A 100 20.57 2.58 4.98
C ARG A 100 20.33 2.89 3.50
N VAL A 101 19.05 2.99 3.14
CA VAL A 101 18.62 3.33 1.78
C VAL A 101 17.58 4.44 1.88
N LEU A 102 17.72 5.44 1.02
CA LEU A 102 16.75 6.49 0.79
C LEU A 102 16.27 6.40 -0.66
N GLU A 103 14.97 6.41 -0.85
CA GLU A 103 14.34 6.41 -2.17
C GLU A 103 13.29 7.50 -2.25
N VAL A 104 13.18 8.14 -3.41
CA VAL A 104 12.14 9.13 -3.70
C VAL A 104 11.50 8.75 -5.03
N TYR A 105 10.18 8.65 -5.06
CA TYR A 105 9.40 8.30 -6.24
C TYR A 105 8.36 9.36 -6.56
N VAL A 106 8.13 9.56 -7.85
CA VAL A 106 6.97 10.30 -8.37
C VAL A 106 6.26 9.42 -9.38
N GLY A 107 4.94 9.42 -9.33
CA GLY A 107 4.19 8.51 -10.18
C GLY A 107 2.71 8.85 -10.28
N GLY A 108 2.01 7.99 -10.99
CA GLY A 108 0.58 8.09 -11.15
C GLY A 108 -0.04 6.73 -11.42
N GLY A 109 -1.35 6.71 -11.41
CA GLY A 109 -2.08 5.48 -11.63
C GLY A 109 -3.56 5.72 -11.90
N GLY A 110 -4.25 4.63 -12.19
CA GLY A 110 -5.67 4.65 -12.44
C GLY A 110 -6.31 3.29 -12.26
N GLY A 111 -7.63 3.31 -12.16
CA GLY A 111 -8.37 2.08 -11.96
C GLY A 111 -9.88 2.28 -11.99
N ALA A 112 -10.59 1.21 -11.68
CA ALA A 112 -12.03 1.19 -11.59
C ALA A 112 -12.49 0.81 -10.18
N THR A 113 -13.63 1.35 -9.77
CA THR A 113 -14.27 1.02 -8.50
C THR A 113 -15.75 0.76 -8.73
N GLU A 114 -16.24 -0.29 -8.11
CA GLU A 114 -17.66 -0.63 -8.07
C GLU A 114 -18.05 -1.03 -6.65
N ARG A 115 -19.19 -0.54 -6.18
CA ARG A 115 -19.83 -0.99 -4.95
C ARG A 115 -21.30 -1.24 -5.19
N ILE A 116 -21.76 -2.40 -4.75
CA ILE A 116 -23.15 -2.80 -4.76
C ILE A 116 -23.59 -2.95 -3.30
N GLU A 117 -24.56 -2.15 -2.87
CA GLU A 117 -25.16 -2.20 -1.54
C GLU A 117 -26.46 -3.03 -1.60
N ARG A 118 -26.72 -3.82 -0.57
CA ARG A 118 -27.90 -4.69 -0.47
C ARG A 118 -28.61 -4.46 0.85
N ASN A 119 -29.94 -4.76 0.85
CA ASN A 119 -30.72 -4.84 2.09
C ASN A 119 -30.62 -6.25 2.71
N ASP A 120 -31.31 -6.46 3.82
CA ASP A 120 -31.33 -7.74 4.53
C ASP A 120 -31.94 -8.88 3.69
N GLU A 121 -32.78 -8.57 2.71
CA GLU A 121 -33.35 -9.52 1.75
C GLU A 121 -32.42 -9.82 0.56
N GLN A 122 -31.18 -9.33 0.59
CA GLN A 122 -30.17 -9.45 -0.48
C GLN A 122 -30.54 -8.74 -1.80
N LEU A 123 -31.56 -7.86 -1.78
CA LEU A 123 -31.92 -7.05 -2.94
C LEU A 123 -30.94 -5.88 -3.07
N THR A 124 -30.53 -5.60 -4.30
CA THR A 124 -29.65 -4.44 -4.59
C THR A 124 -30.41 -3.15 -4.33
N THR A 125 -29.95 -2.38 -3.37
CA THR A 125 -30.54 -1.07 -3.01
C THR A 125 -29.81 0.08 -3.66
N ARG A 126 -28.51 -0.12 -4.03
CA ARG A 126 -27.69 0.93 -4.61
C ARG A 126 -26.49 0.36 -5.33
N LYS A 127 -26.18 0.90 -6.50
CA LYS A 127 -24.99 0.60 -7.25
C LYS A 127 -24.16 1.88 -7.46
N LEU A 128 -22.88 1.84 -7.05
CA LEU A 128 -21.93 2.92 -7.18
C LEU A 128 -20.79 2.44 -8.08
N ASN A 129 -20.46 3.18 -9.12
CA ASN A 129 -19.31 2.87 -9.97
C ASN A 129 -18.64 4.14 -10.49
N GLY A 130 -17.34 4.03 -10.75
CA GLY A 130 -16.55 5.13 -11.27
C GLY A 130 -15.13 4.71 -11.61
N SER A 131 -14.39 5.63 -12.21
CA SER A 131 -12.97 5.49 -12.47
C SER A 131 -12.16 6.34 -11.49
N LEU A 132 -11.01 5.82 -11.08
CA LEU A 132 -10.08 6.48 -10.18
C LEU A 132 -8.85 6.90 -10.96
N SER A 133 -8.34 8.11 -10.71
CA SER A 133 -7.03 8.57 -11.20
C SER A 133 -6.23 9.15 -10.06
N LYS A 134 -4.92 8.94 -10.07
CA LYS A 134 -4.02 9.29 -8.97
C LYS A 134 -2.69 9.82 -9.50
N VAL A 135 -2.16 10.84 -8.83
CA VAL A 135 -0.75 11.23 -8.92
C VAL A 135 -0.18 11.26 -7.51
N PHE A 136 1.10 10.92 -7.35
CA PHE A 136 1.72 10.86 -6.02
C PHE A 136 3.20 11.18 -6.02
N GLY A 137 3.68 11.65 -4.86
CA GLY A 137 5.08 11.66 -4.47
C GLY A 137 5.29 10.77 -3.25
N GLN A 138 6.39 10.04 -3.19
CA GLN A 138 6.69 9.09 -2.13
C GLN A 138 8.15 9.17 -1.73
N VAL A 139 8.42 9.04 -0.43
CA VAL A 139 9.76 8.91 0.13
C VAL A 139 9.83 7.65 0.96
N ASN A 140 10.84 6.81 0.73
CA ASN A 140 11.12 5.61 1.51
C ASN A 140 12.45 5.78 2.24
N TYR A 141 12.47 5.34 3.48
CA TYR A 141 13.70 5.22 4.25
C TYR A 141 13.74 3.87 4.96
N ALA A 142 14.81 3.15 4.77
CA ALA A 142 14.99 1.84 5.36
C ALA A 142 16.41 1.59 5.83
N GLN A 143 16.54 0.72 6.82
CA GLN A 143 17.81 0.19 7.27
C GLN A 143 17.84 -1.32 7.02
N LYS A 144 18.76 -1.76 6.15
CA LYS A 144 18.95 -3.18 5.82
C LYS A 144 19.74 -3.89 6.94
N LYS A 145 19.27 -5.07 7.35
CA LYS A 145 19.98 -6.02 8.23
C LYS A 145 20.51 -5.38 9.54
N ARG A 146 19.66 -4.64 10.25
CA ARG A 146 20.07 -4.04 11.52
C ARG A 146 20.13 -5.05 12.66
N ASN A 147 19.15 -5.92 12.76
CA ASN A 147 18.99 -6.91 13.83
C ASN A 147 18.68 -8.28 13.22
N ASN A 148 18.93 -9.32 13.97
CA ASN A 148 18.47 -10.67 13.67
C ASN A 148 17.25 -10.99 14.54
N LEU A 149 16.25 -11.61 13.94
CA LEU A 149 15.17 -12.26 14.66
C LEU A 149 15.62 -13.68 14.96
N HIS A 150 15.84 -14.00 16.22
CA HIS A 150 16.22 -15.35 16.65
C HIS A 150 14.95 -16.18 16.88
N LEU A 151 14.67 -17.11 15.98
CA LEU A 151 13.54 -18.04 16.06
C LEU A 151 14.00 -19.45 15.71
N PHE A 152 13.55 -20.46 16.49
CA PHE A 152 13.83 -21.87 16.24
C PHE A 152 15.32 -22.19 16.04
N ASN A 153 16.21 -21.57 16.82
CA ASN A 153 17.67 -21.69 16.70
C ASN A 153 18.26 -21.16 15.37
N HIS A 154 17.51 -20.31 14.64
CA HIS A 154 17.98 -19.67 13.42
C HIS A 154 17.90 -18.16 13.55
N ASP A 155 18.88 -17.47 12.98
CA ASP A 155 18.94 -16.03 12.88
C ASP A 155 18.38 -15.57 11.54
N PHE A 156 17.28 -14.80 11.59
CA PHE A 156 16.65 -14.21 10.43
C PHE A 156 17.01 -12.73 10.36
N PRO A 157 17.77 -12.28 9.36
CA PRO A 157 18.11 -10.88 9.21
C PRO A 157 16.85 -10.03 9.01
N LEU A 158 16.66 -9.02 9.85
CA LEU A 158 15.54 -8.09 9.77
C LEU A 158 15.95 -6.80 9.09
N THR A 159 15.09 -6.36 8.18
CA THR A 159 15.12 -5.03 7.57
C THR A 159 13.82 -4.34 7.90
N TYR A 160 13.88 -3.07 8.31
CA TYR A 160 12.69 -2.26 8.50
C TYR A 160 12.86 -0.87 7.95
N GLY A 161 11.73 -0.29 7.64
CA GLY A 161 11.67 1.05 7.11
C GLY A 161 10.28 1.63 7.15
N VAL A 162 10.22 2.84 6.64
CA VAL A 162 9.01 3.63 6.49
C VAL A 162 8.89 4.08 5.04
N ALA A 163 7.66 4.20 4.56
CA ALA A 163 7.37 4.95 3.34
C ALA A 163 6.28 5.97 3.65
N MET A 164 6.47 7.17 3.15
CA MET A 164 5.51 8.27 3.29
C MET A 164 5.11 8.69 1.89
N ARG A 165 3.82 8.59 1.59
CA ARG A 165 3.25 8.96 0.30
C ARG A 165 2.25 10.08 0.48
N LEU A 166 2.35 11.10 -0.36
CA LEU A 166 1.32 12.12 -0.54
C LEU A 166 0.73 11.92 -1.93
N SER A 167 -0.59 11.78 -2.01
CA SER A 167 -1.28 11.53 -3.28
C SER A 167 -2.48 12.43 -3.46
N TYR A 168 -2.70 12.84 -4.72
CA TYR A 168 -3.93 13.49 -5.16
C TYR A 168 -4.74 12.49 -5.98
N MET A 169 -5.97 12.25 -5.54
CA MET A 169 -6.88 11.26 -6.11
C MET A 169 -8.14 11.94 -6.62
N GLN A 170 -8.66 11.48 -7.76
CA GLN A 170 -9.93 11.90 -8.34
C GLN A 170 -10.81 10.67 -8.62
N LEU A 171 -12.09 10.80 -8.30
CA LEU A 171 -13.17 9.90 -8.71
C LEU A 171 -13.88 10.52 -9.90
N ASN A 172 -13.71 9.91 -11.06
CA ASN A 172 -14.23 10.39 -12.35
C ASN A 172 -15.32 9.44 -12.85
N ASN A 173 -16.12 9.92 -13.82
CA ASN A 173 -17.19 9.13 -14.45
C ASN A 173 -18.12 8.47 -13.42
N PHE A 174 -18.31 9.15 -12.29
CA PHE A 174 -19.04 8.60 -11.15
C PHE A 174 -20.53 8.48 -11.47
N ARG A 175 -21.08 7.32 -11.16
CA ARG A 175 -22.51 7.01 -11.35
C ARG A 175 -23.09 6.38 -10.10
N ILE A 176 -24.33 6.73 -9.83
CA ILE A 176 -25.17 6.15 -8.78
C ILE A 176 -26.41 5.61 -9.46
N ASP A 177 -26.63 4.30 -9.39
CA ASP A 177 -27.76 3.58 -10.01
C ASP A 177 -27.87 3.86 -11.53
N GLY A 178 -26.71 3.97 -12.19
CA GLY A 178 -26.62 4.27 -13.63
C GLY A 178 -26.69 5.77 -13.99
N MET A 179 -27.14 6.63 -13.09
CA MET A 179 -27.21 8.08 -13.31
C MET A 179 -25.87 8.75 -13.00
N ALA A 180 -25.48 9.71 -13.84
CA ALA A 180 -24.27 10.49 -13.61
C ALA A 180 -24.37 11.30 -12.29
N ALA A 181 -23.31 11.25 -11.50
CA ALA A 181 -23.20 11.96 -10.24
C ALA A 181 -21.90 12.79 -10.21
N PRO A 182 -21.84 13.85 -9.41
CA PRO A 182 -20.62 14.65 -9.26
C PRO A 182 -19.45 13.79 -8.77
N GLY A 183 -18.30 13.91 -9.43
CA GLY A 183 -17.06 13.31 -8.98
C GLY A 183 -16.52 14.00 -7.72
N GLU A 184 -15.60 13.32 -7.05
CA GLU A 184 -14.93 13.84 -5.86
C GLU A 184 -13.41 13.83 -6.06
N SER A 185 -12.70 14.70 -5.34
CA SER A 185 -11.24 14.66 -5.28
C SER A 185 -10.76 14.79 -3.86
N ASN A 186 -9.65 14.14 -3.53
CA ASN A 186 -9.03 14.22 -2.20
C ASN A 186 -7.51 14.20 -2.30
N VAL A 187 -6.88 14.75 -1.29
CA VAL A 187 -5.44 14.56 -1.03
C VAL A 187 -5.32 13.55 0.11
N PHE A 188 -4.48 12.54 -0.06
CA PHE A 188 -4.22 11.54 0.96
C PHE A 188 -2.77 11.56 1.39
N PHE A 189 -2.54 11.45 2.69
CA PHE A 189 -1.25 11.11 3.27
C PHE A 189 -1.29 9.65 3.70
N GLU A 190 -0.39 8.86 3.16
CA GLU A 190 -0.38 7.39 3.26
C GLU A 190 0.97 6.93 3.87
N PRO A 191 1.20 7.13 5.20
CA PRO A 191 2.38 6.60 5.86
C PRO A 191 2.22 5.11 6.09
N ILE A 192 3.29 4.36 5.81
CA ILE A 192 3.41 2.95 6.15
C ILE A 192 4.73 2.68 6.85
N THR A 193 4.73 1.64 7.67
CA THR A 193 5.92 0.93 8.11
C THR A 193 5.98 -0.43 7.47
N PHE A 194 7.17 -0.94 7.22
CA PHE A 194 7.35 -2.31 6.75
C PHE A 194 8.50 -2.99 7.48
N THR A 195 8.33 -4.28 7.69
CA THR A 195 9.35 -5.17 8.21
C THR A 195 9.53 -6.29 7.22
N ARG A 196 10.79 -6.61 6.92
CA ARG A 196 11.18 -7.65 5.97
C ARG A 196 12.19 -8.58 6.61
N THR A 197 11.99 -9.88 6.45
CA THR A 197 12.94 -10.89 6.90
C THR A 197 13.28 -11.85 5.77
N GLN A 198 14.54 -12.22 5.65
CA GLN A 198 15.01 -13.18 4.67
C GLN A 198 14.63 -14.60 5.15
N ILE A 199 13.98 -15.38 4.27
CA ILE A 199 13.60 -16.77 4.54
C ILE A 199 14.64 -17.72 3.94
N ALA A 200 14.91 -17.58 2.66
CA ALA A 200 15.88 -18.43 1.95
C ALA A 200 16.34 -17.75 0.67
N GLY A 201 17.65 -17.67 0.44
CA GLY A 201 18.22 -17.05 -0.76
C GLY A 201 17.62 -15.68 -1.04
N PRO A 202 17.08 -15.43 -2.25
CA PRO A 202 16.46 -14.14 -2.62
C PRO A 202 15.05 -13.95 -2.06
N VAL A 203 14.48 -14.97 -1.38
CA VAL A 203 13.09 -14.96 -0.91
C VAL A 203 12.99 -14.38 0.48
N GLN A 204 12.09 -13.44 0.66
CA GLN A 204 11.87 -12.71 1.92
C GLN A 204 10.37 -12.61 2.23
N LEU A 205 10.03 -12.60 3.51
CA LEU A 205 8.69 -12.27 4.00
C LEU A 205 8.63 -10.79 4.33
N GLN A 206 7.58 -10.10 3.90
CA GLN A 206 7.35 -8.70 4.23
C GLN A 206 5.98 -8.50 4.86
N ILE A 207 5.96 -7.71 5.94
CA ILE A 207 4.73 -7.23 6.57
C ILE A 207 4.70 -5.70 6.40
N ILE A 208 3.58 -5.20 5.90
CA ILE A 208 3.32 -3.76 5.73
C ILE A 208 2.16 -3.38 6.64
N SER A 209 2.31 -2.29 7.36
CA SER A 209 1.25 -1.71 8.21
C SER A 209 1.26 -0.19 8.08
N GLY A 210 0.08 0.40 7.99
CA GLY A 210 -0.05 1.85 7.89
C GLY A 210 -1.47 2.35 8.00
N GLN A 211 -1.61 3.65 7.91
CA GLN A 211 -2.88 4.36 7.98
C GLN A 211 -2.99 5.34 6.80
N ILE A 212 -4.22 5.74 6.47
CA ILE A 212 -4.48 6.72 5.43
C ILE A 212 -5.19 7.89 6.06
N PHE A 213 -4.70 9.09 5.78
CA PHE A 213 -5.29 10.33 6.20
C PHE A 213 -5.75 11.10 4.98
N GLY A 214 -7.04 11.47 4.92
CA GLY A 214 -7.62 12.29 3.86
C GLY A 214 -7.81 13.71 4.37
N PHE A 215 -7.48 14.70 3.54
CA PHE A 215 -7.57 16.11 3.91
C PHE A 215 -8.95 16.72 3.64
N ARG A 216 -9.83 16.02 2.92
CA ARG A 216 -11.19 16.48 2.63
C ARG A 216 -12.22 15.51 3.19
N SER A 217 -13.29 16.06 3.77
CA SER A 217 -14.44 15.28 4.24
C SER A 217 -15.40 14.98 3.10
N ASN A 218 -14.98 14.09 2.22
CA ASN A 218 -15.79 13.62 1.09
C ASN A 218 -16.76 12.50 1.51
N LYS A 219 -17.82 12.30 0.73
CA LYS A 219 -18.80 11.24 0.98
C LYS A 219 -18.29 9.87 0.51
N TYR A 220 -17.67 9.80 -0.66
CA TYR A 220 -17.27 8.58 -1.33
C TYR A 220 -15.75 8.39 -1.39
N LEU A 221 -14.98 9.46 -1.54
CA LEU A 221 -13.53 9.44 -1.62
C LEU A 221 -12.92 9.97 -0.31
N LYS A 222 -12.91 9.14 0.73
CA LYS A 222 -12.44 9.50 2.07
C LYS A 222 -11.43 8.49 2.62
N ALA A 223 -10.67 8.91 3.64
CA ALA A 223 -9.78 8.05 4.38
C ALA A 223 -10.59 7.14 5.32
N ALA A 224 -10.81 5.91 4.92
CA ALA A 224 -11.60 4.94 5.71
C ALA A 224 -10.90 3.60 5.88
N ASN A 225 -9.72 3.43 5.28
CA ASN A 225 -9.05 2.15 5.24
C ASN A 225 -7.62 2.26 5.78
N SER A 226 -7.23 1.32 6.64
CA SER A 226 -5.83 1.07 7.00
C SER A 226 -5.19 0.18 5.94
N VAL A 227 -3.88 0.30 5.80
CA VAL A 227 -3.07 -0.61 4.99
C VAL A 227 -2.49 -1.65 5.93
N PHE A 228 -2.83 -2.92 5.71
CA PHE A 228 -2.15 -4.05 6.32
C PHE A 228 -1.99 -5.13 5.26
N GLN A 229 -0.76 -5.58 5.01
CA GLN A 229 -0.51 -6.65 4.04
C GLN A 229 0.64 -7.53 4.49
N VAL A 230 0.55 -8.80 4.11
CA VAL A 230 1.63 -9.78 4.24
C VAL A 230 1.97 -10.25 2.83
N GLY A 231 3.26 -10.30 2.50
CA GLY A 231 3.70 -10.64 1.16
C GLY A 231 5.03 -11.37 1.13
N ILE A 232 5.23 -12.06 0.03
CA ILE A 232 6.51 -12.67 -0.34
C ILE A 232 7.22 -11.72 -1.30
N VAL A 233 8.46 -11.44 -0.98
CA VAL A 233 9.36 -10.61 -1.79
C VAL A 233 10.43 -11.51 -2.41
N ILE A 234 10.72 -11.26 -3.67
CA ILE A 234 11.88 -11.78 -4.38
C ILE A 234 12.75 -10.58 -4.72
N ASN A 235 13.99 -10.59 -4.22
CA ASN A 235 14.98 -9.57 -4.56
C ASN A 235 16.14 -10.26 -5.29
N LEU A 236 16.27 -10.00 -6.58
CA LEU A 236 17.33 -10.56 -7.42
C LEU A 236 18.41 -9.51 -7.59
N ASP A 237 19.56 -9.83 -7.05
CA ASP A 237 20.79 -9.07 -7.19
C ASP A 237 21.74 -9.84 -8.09
N LYS A 238 22.17 -9.25 -9.22
CA LYS A 238 23.14 -9.88 -10.11
C LYS A 238 24.52 -10.11 -9.46
N ASN A 239 24.80 -9.39 -8.36
CA ASN A 239 26.10 -9.46 -7.69
C ASN A 239 26.14 -10.48 -6.54
N THR A 240 25.02 -11.12 -6.19
CA THR A 240 24.99 -12.11 -5.08
C THR A 240 25.62 -13.46 -5.46
N THR A 241 26.03 -13.65 -6.70
CA THR A 241 26.62 -14.93 -7.17
C THR A 241 28.17 -14.95 -7.12
N LEU A 242 28.83 -13.88 -6.59
CA LEU A 242 30.28 -13.76 -6.65
C LEU A 242 30.99 -13.58 -5.28
N ASP A 243 30.25 -13.61 -4.15
CA ASP A 243 30.84 -13.49 -2.81
C ASP A 243 30.41 -14.71 -1.94
N GLU A 244 30.80 -15.91 -2.33
CA GLU A 244 30.99 -17.07 -1.47
C GLU A 244 32.48 -17.38 -1.34
#